data_e21443499bbe3d275aa1a311ea1aaf47
#
_entry.id   e21443499bbe3d275aa1a311ea1aaf47
#
_cell.length_a   1.000
_cell.length_b   1.000
_cell.length_c   1.000
_cell.angle_alpha   90.00
_cell.angle_beta   90.00
_cell.angle_gamma   90.00
#
_symmetry.space_group_name_H-M   'P 1'
#
loop_
_entity.id
_entity.type
_entity.pdbx_description
1 polymer ?
#
loop_
_entity_poly.entity_id
_entity_poly.type
_entity_poly.pdbx_seq_one_letter_code
_entity_poly.pdbx_strand_id
1 'polypeptide(L)'
;MLKRLRAKHPVGFCVLSEVLFLGSLLLASYLIVFALVLFGVDLERVDSYFLSAVQEAVGMVVALVILGRTGKMYLLRRRGSGFFNGLLVGMYPLVLIGYSLYTKLMFGMPEDGQLQPAFSIFSFFLSMALVGVAEEFIFRGVIAQSLLEHFGT
;
A
#
# COMPACT_ATOMS: atom_id res chain seq x y z
N MET A 1 -20.65 3.24 -14.84
CA MET A 1 -19.73 4.20 -15.49
C MET A 1 -18.33 3.59 -15.66
N LEU A 2 -17.63 3.14 -14.63
CA LEU A 2 -16.26 2.58 -14.70
C LEU A 2 -16.12 1.40 -15.67
N LYS A 3 -17.07 0.44 -15.68
CA LYS A 3 -17.06 -0.70 -16.63
C LYS A 3 -17.07 -0.24 -18.10
N ARG A 4 -17.86 0.80 -18.42
CA ARG A 4 -17.92 1.34 -19.78
C ARG A 4 -16.66 2.09 -20.17
N LEU A 5 -16.08 2.85 -19.23
CA LEU A 5 -14.82 3.56 -19.45
C LEU A 5 -13.68 2.56 -19.73
N ARG A 6 -13.58 1.49 -18.92
CA ARG A 6 -12.59 0.43 -19.12
C ARG A 6 -12.70 -0.23 -20.49
N ALA A 7 -13.92 -0.52 -20.96
CA ALA A 7 -14.14 -1.18 -22.24
C ALA A 7 -13.80 -0.28 -23.44
N LYS A 8 -14.07 1.05 -23.34
CA LYS A 8 -13.85 1.99 -24.45
C LYS A 8 -12.45 2.61 -24.46
N HIS A 9 -11.91 2.91 -23.27
CA HIS A 9 -10.64 3.62 -23.09
C HIS A 9 -9.82 2.97 -21.96
N PRO A 10 -9.23 1.78 -22.19
CA PRO A 10 -8.55 1.01 -21.13
C PRO A 10 -7.38 1.78 -20.52
N VAL A 11 -6.57 2.45 -21.33
CA VAL A 11 -5.44 3.26 -20.85
C VAL A 11 -5.95 4.43 -19.99
N GLY A 12 -6.95 5.16 -20.45
CA GLY A 12 -7.57 6.25 -19.69
C GLY A 12 -8.19 5.76 -18.39
N PHE A 13 -8.77 4.57 -18.38
CA PHE A 13 -9.25 3.94 -17.14
C PHE A 13 -8.12 3.61 -16.17
N CYS A 14 -6.99 3.07 -16.66
CA CYS A 14 -5.82 2.79 -15.82
C CYS A 14 -5.26 4.07 -15.18
N VAL A 15 -5.07 5.12 -15.96
CA VAL A 15 -4.60 6.43 -15.46
C VAL A 15 -5.58 7.00 -14.43
N LEU A 16 -6.88 6.96 -14.71
CA LEU A 16 -7.88 7.45 -13.75
C LEU A 16 -7.87 6.63 -12.45
N SER A 17 -7.72 5.31 -12.54
CA SER A 17 -7.66 4.45 -11.35
C SER A 17 -6.44 4.75 -10.50
N GLU A 18 -5.29 5.00 -11.12
CA GLU A 18 -4.06 5.39 -10.44
C GLU A 18 -4.18 6.77 -9.79
N VAL A 19 -4.73 7.76 -10.50
CA VAL A 19 -4.97 9.09 -9.96
C VAL A 19 -5.94 9.05 -8.78
N LEU A 20 -7.00 8.24 -8.86
CA LEU A 20 -7.94 8.05 -7.74
C LEU A 20 -7.26 7.40 -6.54
N PHE A 21 -6.44 6.39 -6.77
CA PHE A 21 -5.70 5.69 -5.72
C PHE A 21 -4.72 6.65 -5.01
N LEU A 22 -3.79 7.24 -5.75
CA LEU A 22 -2.81 8.20 -5.21
C LEU A 22 -3.49 9.43 -4.59
N GLY A 23 -4.51 9.96 -5.25
CA GLY A 23 -5.30 11.08 -4.73
C GLY A 23 -5.99 10.74 -3.40
N SER A 24 -6.46 9.51 -3.24
CA SER A 24 -7.06 9.05 -1.97
C SER A 24 -6.03 8.94 -0.85
N LEU A 25 -4.81 8.50 -1.14
CA LEU A 25 -3.71 8.45 -0.17
C LEU A 25 -3.34 9.85 0.31
N LEU A 26 -3.17 10.80 -0.63
CA LEU A 26 -2.86 12.19 -0.30
C LEU A 26 -3.98 12.83 0.51
N LEU A 27 -5.24 12.65 0.09
CA LEU A 27 -6.38 13.20 0.81
C LEU A 27 -6.49 12.61 2.23
N ALA A 28 -6.29 11.29 2.38
CA ALA A 28 -6.29 10.64 3.69
C ALA A 28 -5.19 11.23 4.59
N SER A 29 -3.98 11.42 4.06
CA SER A 29 -2.87 12.04 4.80
C SER A 29 -3.24 13.43 5.32
N TYR A 30 -3.76 14.30 4.45
CA TYR A 30 -4.19 15.64 4.85
C TYR A 30 -5.32 15.63 5.89
N LEU A 31 -6.31 14.76 5.71
CA LEU A 31 -7.44 14.68 6.64
C LEU A 31 -7.01 14.15 8.01
N ILE A 32 -6.10 13.17 8.06
CA ILE A 32 -5.56 12.64 9.31
C ILE A 32 -4.78 13.73 10.06
N VAL A 33 -3.84 14.39 9.38
CA VAL A 33 -3.04 15.47 9.98
C VAL A 33 -3.94 16.61 10.45
N PHE A 34 -4.90 17.03 9.63
CA PHE A 34 -5.86 18.07 10.00
C PHE A 34 -6.69 17.69 11.23
N ALA A 35 -7.17 16.47 11.30
CA ALA A 35 -7.90 15.98 12.47
C ALA A 35 -7.03 15.98 13.73
N LEU A 36 -5.79 15.49 13.65
CA LEU A 36 -4.87 15.47 14.79
C LEU A 36 -4.59 16.90 15.31
N VAL A 37 -4.37 17.84 14.41
CA VAL A 37 -4.18 19.28 14.79
C VAL A 37 -5.43 19.85 15.45
N LEU A 38 -6.63 19.56 14.93
CA LEU A 38 -7.89 20.00 15.52
C LEU A 38 -8.09 19.48 16.95
N PHE A 39 -7.65 18.26 17.22
CA PHE A 39 -7.73 17.66 18.56
C PHE A 39 -6.56 18.04 19.46
N GLY A 40 -5.67 18.94 19.02
CA GLY A 40 -4.53 19.39 19.80
C GLY A 40 -3.49 18.30 20.05
N VAL A 41 -3.43 17.27 19.19
CA VAL A 41 -2.46 16.19 19.30
C VAL A 41 -1.11 16.68 18.79
N ASP A 42 -0.07 16.50 19.59
CA ASP A 42 1.31 16.79 19.20
C ASP A 42 1.77 15.78 18.13
N LEU A 43 1.99 16.27 16.91
CA LEU A 43 2.36 15.45 15.77
C LEU A 43 3.73 14.76 15.94
N GLU A 44 4.65 15.35 16.74
CA GLU A 44 5.95 14.75 17.00
C GLU A 44 5.86 13.46 17.86
N ARG A 45 4.76 13.31 18.60
CA ARG A 45 4.49 12.13 19.43
C ARG A 45 3.73 11.02 18.71
N VAL A 46 3.21 11.29 17.52
CA VAL A 46 2.45 10.28 16.79
C VAL A 46 3.39 9.41 15.98
N ASP A 47 3.21 8.10 16.10
CA ASP A 47 3.97 7.13 15.32
C ASP A 47 3.69 7.29 13.82
N SER A 48 4.73 7.65 13.05
CA SER A 48 4.62 7.88 11.62
C SER A 48 4.23 6.64 10.83
N TYR A 49 4.65 5.44 11.30
CA TYR A 49 4.27 4.18 10.65
C TYR A 49 2.80 3.84 10.89
N PHE A 50 2.26 4.20 12.05
CA PHE A 50 0.84 4.04 12.31
C PHE A 50 0.00 4.94 11.41
N LEU A 51 0.42 6.21 11.23
CA LEU A 51 -0.24 7.12 10.28
C LEU A 51 -0.20 6.58 8.85
N SER A 52 0.97 6.08 8.44
CA SER A 52 1.12 5.44 7.14
C SER A 52 0.21 4.22 6.99
N ALA A 53 0.11 3.35 8.02
CA ALA A 53 -0.78 2.20 7.98
C ALA A 53 -2.26 2.59 7.82
N VAL A 54 -2.71 3.65 8.49
CA VAL A 54 -4.09 4.17 8.34
C VAL A 54 -4.31 4.71 6.93
N GLN A 55 -3.35 5.46 6.39
CA GLN A 55 -3.39 5.98 5.03
C GLN A 55 -3.48 4.85 3.99
N GLU A 56 -2.65 3.82 4.12
CA GLU A 56 -2.65 2.66 3.22
C GLU A 56 -3.93 1.82 3.34
N ALA A 57 -4.53 1.73 4.52
CA ALA A 57 -5.84 1.10 4.69
C ALA A 57 -6.92 1.81 3.87
N VAL A 58 -6.89 3.16 3.79
CA VAL A 58 -7.79 3.93 2.92
C VAL A 58 -7.52 3.61 1.45
N GLY A 59 -6.25 3.58 1.02
CA GLY A 59 -5.87 3.19 -0.34
C GLY A 59 -6.37 1.79 -0.71
N MET A 60 -6.20 0.83 0.19
CA MET A 60 -6.72 -0.54 0.02
C MET A 60 -8.25 -0.56 -0.17
N VAL A 61 -8.99 0.21 0.63
CA VAL A 61 -10.45 0.32 0.49
C VAL A 61 -10.82 0.90 -0.88
N VAL A 62 -10.13 1.94 -1.33
CA VAL A 62 -10.36 2.55 -2.66
C VAL A 62 -10.06 1.53 -3.77
N ALA A 63 -8.95 0.80 -3.70
CA ALA A 63 -8.62 -0.25 -4.66
C ALA A 63 -9.70 -1.36 -4.70
N LEU A 64 -10.18 -1.80 -3.53
CA LEU A 64 -11.28 -2.77 -3.42
C LEU A 64 -12.59 -2.24 -4.04
N VAL A 65 -12.92 -0.98 -3.81
CA VAL A 65 -14.11 -0.33 -4.42
C VAL A 65 -13.99 -0.32 -5.95
N ILE A 66 -12.82 0.03 -6.50
CA ILE A 66 -12.58 0.00 -7.95
C ILE A 66 -12.72 -1.43 -8.49
N LEU A 67 -12.11 -2.42 -7.84
CA LEU A 67 -12.26 -3.84 -8.20
C LEU A 67 -13.72 -4.30 -8.17
N GLY A 68 -14.45 -3.96 -7.12
CA GLY A 68 -15.88 -4.28 -6.98
C GLY A 68 -16.72 -3.64 -8.08
N ARG A 69 -16.51 -2.34 -8.34
CA ARG A 69 -17.25 -1.60 -9.40
C ARG A 69 -16.91 -2.08 -10.81
N THR A 70 -15.74 -2.63 -11.03
CA THR A 70 -15.34 -3.23 -12.31
C THR A 70 -15.74 -4.70 -12.45
N GLY A 71 -16.23 -5.34 -11.38
CA GLY A 71 -16.63 -6.74 -11.37
C GLY A 71 -15.46 -7.71 -11.34
N LYS A 72 -14.29 -7.29 -10.85
CA LYS A 72 -13.04 -8.06 -10.82
C LYS A 72 -12.72 -8.70 -9.46
N MET A 73 -13.66 -8.67 -8.53
CA MET A 73 -13.49 -9.29 -7.18
C MET A 73 -13.14 -10.79 -7.24
N TYR A 74 -13.49 -11.49 -8.32
CA TYR A 74 -13.12 -12.90 -8.48
C TYR A 74 -11.59 -13.13 -8.56
N LEU A 75 -10.82 -12.11 -8.96
CA LEU A 75 -9.36 -12.18 -9.04
C LEU A 75 -8.73 -12.41 -7.66
N LEU A 76 -9.36 -11.90 -6.60
CA LEU A 76 -8.92 -12.10 -5.22
C LEU A 76 -9.06 -13.57 -4.76
N ARG A 77 -9.93 -14.34 -5.43
CA ARG A 77 -10.17 -15.77 -5.13
C ARG A 77 -9.26 -16.71 -5.91
N ARG A 78 -8.61 -16.22 -6.96
CA ARG A 78 -7.78 -17.06 -7.81
C ARG A 78 -6.45 -17.35 -7.09
N ARG A 79 -6.32 -18.54 -6.53
CA ARG A 79 -5.04 -19.08 -6.04
C ARG A 79 -4.13 -19.29 -7.25
N GLY A 80 -3.24 -18.33 -7.51
CA GLY A 80 -2.22 -18.44 -8.55
C GLY A 80 -0.91 -18.98 -7.97
N SER A 81 -0.05 -19.52 -8.83
CA SER A 81 1.35 -19.90 -8.54
C SER A 81 2.23 -18.68 -8.15
N GLY A 82 1.65 -17.48 -8.10
CA GLY A 82 2.34 -16.25 -7.75
C GLY A 82 2.73 -16.09 -6.28
N PHE A 83 2.25 -16.97 -5.39
CA PHE A 83 2.61 -16.89 -3.97
C PHE A 83 4.13 -16.99 -3.75
N PHE A 84 4.80 -17.95 -4.37
CA PHE A 84 6.25 -18.08 -4.26
C PHE A 84 7.01 -16.93 -4.91
N ASN A 85 6.54 -16.42 -6.04
CA ASN A 85 7.14 -15.24 -6.67
C ASN A 85 6.93 -13.98 -5.82
N GLY A 86 5.75 -13.82 -5.21
CA GLY A 86 5.47 -12.75 -4.25
C GLY A 86 6.34 -12.86 -3.00
N LEU A 87 6.56 -14.08 -2.49
CA LEU A 87 7.46 -14.33 -1.37
C LEU A 87 8.91 -13.95 -1.71
N LEU A 88 9.39 -14.32 -2.91
CA LEU A 88 10.74 -13.96 -3.36
C LEU A 88 10.93 -12.44 -3.47
N VAL A 89 9.96 -11.72 -4.01
CA VAL A 89 9.99 -10.26 -4.06
C VAL A 89 9.91 -9.66 -2.65
N GLY A 90 9.09 -10.24 -1.77
CA GLY A 90 8.97 -9.83 -0.37
C GLY A 90 10.20 -10.16 0.48
N MET A 91 11.07 -11.08 0.05
CA MET A 91 12.35 -11.35 0.74
C MET A 91 13.34 -10.19 0.63
N TYR A 92 13.28 -9.37 -0.44
CA TYR A 92 14.20 -8.25 -0.59
C TYR A 92 14.12 -7.23 0.57
N PRO A 93 12.94 -6.72 0.95
CA PRO A 93 12.84 -5.87 2.15
C PRO A 93 13.25 -6.59 3.44
N LEU A 94 12.99 -7.88 3.57
CA LEU A 94 13.43 -8.66 4.73
C LEU A 94 14.95 -8.75 4.83
N VAL A 95 15.65 -8.91 3.70
CA VAL A 95 17.12 -8.89 3.65
C VAL A 95 17.65 -7.50 4.04
N LEU A 96 17.02 -6.41 3.55
CA LEU A 96 17.42 -5.05 3.93
C LEU A 96 17.21 -4.77 5.42
N ILE A 97 16.10 -5.23 5.99
CA ILE A 97 15.82 -5.12 7.43
C ILE A 97 16.87 -5.94 8.22
N GLY A 98 17.13 -7.17 7.81
CA GLY A 98 18.15 -8.03 8.42
C GLY A 98 19.53 -7.42 8.36
N TYR A 99 19.91 -6.84 7.22
CA TYR A 99 21.18 -6.11 7.07
C TYR A 99 21.24 -4.87 7.96
N SER A 100 20.17 -4.07 8.02
CA SER A 100 20.09 -2.90 8.88
C SER A 100 20.18 -3.29 10.37
N LEU A 101 19.53 -4.37 10.77
CA LEU A 101 19.62 -4.89 12.13
C LEU A 101 21.03 -5.39 12.44
N TYR A 102 21.64 -6.14 11.53
CA TYR A 102 23.01 -6.62 11.65
C TYR A 102 24.01 -5.47 11.82
N THR A 103 23.92 -4.43 10.99
CA THR A 103 24.81 -3.26 11.10
C THR A 103 24.63 -2.53 12.41
N LYS A 104 23.40 -2.36 12.90
CA LYS A 104 23.13 -1.76 14.21
C LYS A 104 23.70 -2.59 15.37
N LEU A 105 23.63 -3.92 15.30
CA LEU A 105 24.17 -4.81 16.34
C LEU A 105 25.70 -4.83 16.34
N MET A 106 26.33 -4.77 15.15
CA MET A 106 27.79 -4.91 15.04
C MET A 106 28.54 -3.58 15.24
N PHE A 107 27.98 -2.47 14.78
CA PHE A 107 28.66 -1.17 14.79
C PHE A 107 28.11 -0.19 15.83
N GLY A 108 27.19 -0.65 16.67
CA GLY A 108 26.51 0.16 17.67
C GLY A 108 25.37 1.00 17.09
N MET A 109 24.45 1.38 17.96
CA MET A 109 23.42 2.35 17.60
C MET A 109 24.03 3.75 17.63
N PRO A 110 23.63 4.66 16.72
CA PRO A 110 23.90 6.09 16.92
C PRO A 110 23.45 6.49 18.34
N GLU A 111 24.17 7.39 18.98
CA GLU A 111 23.88 7.81 20.37
C GLU A 111 22.44 8.29 20.61
N ASP A 112 21.74 8.73 19.54
CA ASP A 112 20.32 9.12 19.55
C ASP A 112 19.35 7.95 19.30
N GLY A 113 19.85 6.73 19.15
CA GLY A 113 19.06 5.54 18.78
C GLY A 113 18.29 4.94 19.96
N GLN A 114 17.26 5.61 20.45
CA GLN A 114 16.27 4.95 21.30
C GLN A 114 15.68 3.76 20.54
N LEU A 115 15.68 2.59 21.17
CA LEU A 115 14.96 1.42 20.65
C LEU A 115 13.52 1.84 20.35
N GLN A 116 13.12 1.76 19.11
CA GLN A 116 11.74 2.04 18.72
C GLN A 116 10.83 1.17 19.59
N PRO A 117 9.79 1.73 20.22
CA PRO A 117 8.88 0.95 21.04
C PRO A 117 8.28 -0.18 20.20
N ALA A 118 7.94 -1.30 20.86
CA ALA A 118 7.37 -2.48 20.17
C ALA A 118 6.16 -2.14 19.30
N PHE A 119 5.38 -1.13 19.68
CA PHE A 119 4.29 -0.58 18.91
C PHE A 119 4.75 -0.02 17.54
N SER A 120 5.86 0.71 17.51
CA SER A 120 6.42 1.28 16.28
C SER A 120 6.90 0.19 15.31
N ILE A 121 7.47 -0.89 15.83
CA ILE A 121 7.87 -2.07 15.05
C ILE A 121 6.63 -2.74 14.45
N PHE A 122 5.59 -2.94 15.25
CA PHE A 122 4.32 -3.51 14.76
C PHE A 122 3.69 -2.62 13.69
N SER A 123 3.61 -1.31 13.92
CA SER A 123 3.07 -0.33 12.97
C SER A 123 3.85 -0.32 11.66
N PHE A 124 5.17 -0.46 11.71
CA PHE A 124 6.01 -0.59 10.52
C PHE A 124 5.64 -1.83 9.69
N PHE A 125 5.57 -3.01 10.32
CA PHE A 125 5.19 -4.24 9.60
C PHE A 125 3.76 -4.18 9.06
N LEU A 126 2.84 -3.61 9.82
CA LEU A 126 1.45 -3.40 9.39
C LEU A 126 1.39 -2.47 8.17
N SER A 127 2.09 -1.34 8.22
CA SER A 127 2.19 -0.40 7.11
C SER A 127 2.72 -1.09 5.85
N MET A 128 3.85 -1.81 5.95
CA MET A 128 4.44 -2.53 4.83
C MET A 128 3.50 -3.59 4.23
N ALA A 129 2.78 -4.33 5.08
CA ALA A 129 1.80 -5.31 4.62
C ALA A 129 0.63 -4.64 3.89
N LEU A 130 0.12 -3.52 4.39
CA LEU A 130 -0.98 -2.79 3.77
C LEU A 130 -0.56 -2.16 2.44
N VAL A 131 0.63 -1.56 2.34
CA VAL A 131 1.21 -1.07 1.08
C VAL A 131 1.23 -2.19 0.06
N GLY A 132 1.86 -3.33 0.39
CA GLY A 132 1.97 -4.45 -0.54
C GLY A 132 0.62 -4.96 -1.03
N VAL A 133 -0.38 -5.06 -0.15
CA VAL A 133 -1.74 -5.51 -0.50
C VAL A 133 -2.46 -4.45 -1.35
N ALA A 134 -2.37 -3.17 -1.00
CA ALA A 134 -3.02 -2.08 -1.72
C ALA A 134 -2.45 -1.96 -3.15
N GLU A 135 -1.13 -1.99 -3.28
CA GLU A 135 -0.44 -1.97 -4.57
C GLU A 135 -0.79 -3.19 -5.42
N GLU A 136 -0.81 -4.39 -4.85
CA GLU A 136 -1.20 -5.60 -5.56
C GLU A 136 -2.63 -5.49 -6.12
N PHE A 137 -3.55 -4.92 -5.35
CA PHE A 137 -4.94 -4.75 -5.79
C PHE A 137 -5.04 -3.74 -6.93
N ILE A 138 -4.35 -2.60 -6.86
CA ILE A 138 -4.44 -1.58 -7.90
C ILE A 138 -3.65 -1.98 -9.15
N PHE A 139 -2.38 -2.39 -9.01
CA PHE A 139 -1.52 -2.66 -10.16
C PHE A 139 -1.87 -3.98 -10.84
N ARG A 140 -1.98 -5.07 -10.08
CA ARG A 140 -2.29 -6.38 -10.66
C ARG A 140 -3.78 -6.61 -10.86
N GLY A 141 -4.60 -6.22 -9.88
CA GLY A 141 -6.04 -6.45 -9.93
C GLY A 141 -6.79 -5.51 -10.90
N VAL A 142 -6.39 -4.25 -10.99
CA VAL A 142 -7.08 -3.25 -11.80
C VAL A 142 -6.32 -2.96 -13.09
N ILE A 143 -5.08 -2.50 -13.00
CA ILE A 143 -4.33 -1.98 -14.14
C ILE A 143 -3.91 -3.11 -15.08
N ALA A 144 -3.11 -4.06 -14.60
CA ALA A 144 -2.58 -5.13 -15.43
C ALA A 144 -3.71 -5.95 -16.08
N GLN A 145 -4.76 -6.30 -15.33
CA GLN A 145 -5.89 -7.04 -15.89
C GLN A 145 -6.68 -6.24 -16.94
N SER A 146 -6.80 -4.93 -16.77
CA SER A 146 -7.49 -4.09 -17.76
C SER A 146 -6.71 -3.98 -19.06
N LEU A 147 -5.37 -3.91 -18.97
CA LEU A 147 -4.50 -3.89 -20.14
C LEU A 147 -4.44 -5.25 -20.82
N LEU A 148 -4.29 -6.34 -20.06
CA LEU A 148 -4.25 -7.70 -20.61
C LEU A 148 -5.53 -8.09 -21.35
N GLU A 149 -6.70 -7.69 -20.85
CA GLU A 149 -7.97 -7.94 -21.52
C GLU A 149 -8.13 -7.19 -22.83
N HIS A 150 -7.44 -6.07 -22.99
CA HIS A 150 -7.58 -5.23 -24.18
C HIS A 150 -6.45 -5.44 -25.19
N PHE A 151 -5.25 -5.68 -24.74
CA PHE A 151 -4.03 -5.81 -25.57
C PHE A 151 -3.40 -7.21 -25.53
N GLY A 152 -3.80 -8.04 -24.57
CA GLY A 152 -3.29 -9.41 -24.44
C GLY A 152 -4.05 -10.33 -25.41
N THR A 153 -3.32 -11.02 -26.22
CA THR A 153 -3.79 -12.13 -27.06
C THR A 153 -3.74 -13.43 -26.28
#